data_638e52bc8df3f601a6a302b5758873df
#
_entry.id   638e52bc8df3f601a6a302b5758873df
#
_cell.length_a   1.000
_cell.length_b   1.000
_cell.length_c   1.000
_cell.angle_alpha   90.00
_cell.angle_beta   90.00
_cell.angle_gamma   90.00
#
_symmetry.space_group_name_H-M   'P 1'
#
loop_
_entity.id
_entity.type
_entity.pdbx_description
1 polymer ?
#
loop_
_entity_poly.entity_id
_entity_poly.type
_entity_poly.pdbx_seq_one_letter_code
_entity_poly.pdbx_strand_id
1 'polypeptide(L)'
;MKPILTAERYTHGVRLSGYDRETYLKMTGYLNKLVLKEPKKIPGQRTIMEIKKKYYGETEDGKSVFIHRECLQELINYLADKNIPSTRIEIVDIPVPKAVKVDYTLFEHYVLRDYQETIREDILRPHLHSARVDLQTGKGKTLTSLASVAVMKERGVVMIPPKYFGIWEKALKETFVGYEDQLGIKYLKVSGSAELQNLINRGLENDLEGVEIILISSTTYRAYIDTFERLGEKIDVVGFNVPPPRFHEVIGAGWQINDEIQEDPGLVFRTDLYTNVNKQIYLSATPYTGNQFVTKMIDVMLPATTKCRLPAYDSYINVIGLLYSEPTIKPKDYLTPFKNTYNHARYETVMMKNPRRLDFYLKMVKRIVDGVYIKDRIEGQKCLLLCATVNFIDVLTDYLKKQYPDLQINRHVSGSPYDRLMTNDITVSTIKSSGTGVDIRNLREVILLQATDSKKDSIQILGRLRPLKNWPDVIPRLTFMVCNNIPHHCRYARNKENHFMGKTKSMRMMRL
;
A
#
# COMPACT_ATOMS: atom_id res chain seq x y z
N MET A 1 41.93 21.17 -2.96
CA MET A 1 41.44 21.46 -1.57
C MET A 1 40.93 20.16 -1.00
N LYS A 2 41.11 19.89 0.30
CA LYS A 2 40.54 18.69 0.94
C LYS A 2 39.01 18.78 0.95
N PRO A 3 38.28 17.70 0.59
CA PRO A 3 36.81 17.70 0.68
C PRO A 3 36.36 17.91 2.13
N ILE A 4 35.22 18.53 2.31
CA ILE A 4 34.60 18.76 3.63
C ILE A 4 33.33 17.95 3.80
N LEU A 5 32.89 17.25 2.75
CA LEU A 5 31.74 16.38 2.73
C LEU A 5 31.98 15.30 1.68
N THR A 6 31.76 14.05 2.04
CA THR A 6 31.77 12.93 1.12
C THR A 6 30.32 12.45 0.91
N ALA A 7 29.92 12.31 -0.34
CA ALA A 7 28.60 11.81 -0.77
C ALA A 7 28.79 10.47 -1.49
N GLU A 8 28.59 9.37 -0.77
CA GLU A 8 28.56 8.01 -1.32
C GLU A 8 27.21 7.76 -2.00
N ARG A 9 27.22 7.67 -3.32
CA ARG A 9 26.01 7.58 -4.14
C ARG A 9 25.71 6.14 -4.51
N TYR A 10 24.63 5.59 -3.95
CA TYR A 10 24.03 4.30 -4.29
C TYR A 10 23.01 4.45 -5.43
N THR A 11 22.38 3.37 -5.83
CA THR A 11 21.34 3.41 -6.88
C THR A 11 20.12 4.24 -6.48
N HIS A 12 19.75 4.26 -5.19
CA HIS A 12 18.55 4.93 -4.69
C HIS A 12 18.85 5.96 -3.58
N GLY A 13 19.82 5.71 -2.74
CA GLY A 13 20.22 6.59 -1.65
C GLY A 13 21.58 7.25 -1.85
N VAL A 14 21.87 8.21 -0.97
CA VAL A 14 23.20 8.83 -0.82
C VAL A 14 23.53 8.91 0.66
N ARG A 15 24.67 8.36 1.05
CA ARG A 15 25.25 8.56 2.37
C ARG A 15 26.14 9.79 2.37
N LEU A 16 25.87 10.73 3.24
CA LEU A 16 26.66 11.93 3.49
C LEU A 16 27.48 11.70 4.75
N SER A 17 28.80 11.87 4.66
CA SER A 17 29.72 11.63 5.77
C SER A 17 30.95 12.57 5.70
N GLY A 18 31.84 12.51 6.69
CA GLY A 18 33.08 13.28 6.70
C GLY A 18 32.93 14.79 6.94
N TYR A 19 31.72 15.25 7.28
CA TYR A 19 31.40 16.65 7.53
C TYR A 19 31.73 17.05 8.98
N ASP A 20 32.09 18.33 9.17
CA ASP A 20 32.20 18.93 10.47
C ASP A 20 30.83 19.50 10.96
N ARG A 21 30.84 20.01 12.21
CA ARG A 21 29.63 20.58 12.83
C ARG A 21 29.08 21.78 12.06
N GLU A 22 29.94 22.62 11.49
CA GLU A 22 29.50 23.81 10.75
C GLU A 22 28.80 23.39 9.46
N THR A 23 29.35 22.46 8.70
CA THR A 23 28.78 21.91 7.49
C THR A 23 27.44 21.21 7.80
N TYR A 24 27.38 20.43 8.88
CA TYR A 24 26.13 19.81 9.34
C TYR A 24 25.03 20.84 9.62
N LEU A 25 25.35 21.92 10.37
CA LEU A 25 24.40 22.98 10.66
C LEU A 25 23.87 23.67 9.39
N LYS A 26 24.71 23.84 8.37
CA LYS A 26 24.26 24.33 7.05
C LYS A 26 23.36 23.35 6.36
N MET A 27 23.65 22.03 6.40
CA MET A 27 22.77 20.99 5.82
C MET A 27 21.40 20.90 6.50
N THR A 28 21.31 21.16 7.82
CA THR A 28 20.03 21.06 8.55
C THR A 28 18.93 21.95 7.98
N GLY A 29 19.29 23.09 7.41
CA GLY A 29 18.35 23.99 6.72
C GLY A 29 17.69 23.33 5.50
N TYR A 30 18.42 22.50 4.77
CA TYR A 30 17.88 21.68 3.68
C TYR A 30 17.09 20.47 4.21
N LEU A 31 17.65 19.73 5.17
CA LEU A 31 17.03 18.55 5.76
C LEU A 31 15.66 18.86 6.38
N ASN A 32 15.48 20.06 6.93
CA ASN A 32 14.19 20.52 7.44
C ASN A 32 13.10 20.64 6.36
N LYS A 33 13.47 20.81 5.07
CA LYS A 33 12.52 20.76 3.95
C LYS A 33 12.01 19.33 3.68
N LEU A 34 12.73 18.32 4.16
CA LEU A 34 12.41 16.90 4.06
C LEU A 34 11.68 16.38 5.30
N VAL A 35 11.06 17.25 6.10
CA VAL A 35 10.32 16.88 7.32
C VAL A 35 8.85 17.23 7.17
N LEU A 36 7.99 16.22 7.22
CA LEU A 36 6.55 16.41 7.34
C LEU A 36 6.18 16.61 8.81
N LYS A 37 5.50 17.72 9.09
CA LYS A 37 4.99 18.06 10.41
C LYS A 37 3.48 17.78 10.44
N GLU A 38 3.05 16.84 11.27
CA GLU A 38 1.64 16.48 11.41
C GLU A 38 1.16 16.68 12.86
N PRO A 39 0.04 17.38 13.08
CA PRO A 39 -0.54 17.49 14.39
C PRO A 39 -1.15 16.15 14.82
N LYS A 40 -0.69 15.56 15.93
CA LYS A 40 -1.25 14.33 16.49
C LYS A 40 -1.77 14.56 17.90
N LYS A 41 -3.03 14.22 18.11
CA LYS A 41 -3.63 14.19 19.44
C LYS A 41 -3.36 12.83 20.08
N ILE A 42 -2.69 12.84 21.23
CA ILE A 42 -2.49 11.62 22.02
C ILE A 42 -3.77 11.36 22.83
N PRO A 43 -4.33 10.14 22.79
CA PRO A 43 -5.47 9.79 23.65
C PRO A 43 -5.17 10.09 25.12
N GLY A 44 -6.10 10.78 25.80
CA GLY A 44 -5.96 11.17 27.21
C GLY A 44 -5.23 12.50 27.47
N GLN A 45 -4.59 13.10 26.49
CA GLN A 45 -3.92 14.41 26.64
C GLN A 45 -4.73 15.55 26.01
N ARG A 46 -4.72 16.75 26.66
CA ARG A 46 -5.36 17.97 26.13
C ARG A 46 -4.55 18.65 25.03
N THR A 47 -3.24 18.44 25.00
CA THR A 47 -2.29 19.04 24.05
C THR A 47 -2.22 18.27 22.74
N ILE A 48 -2.12 19.01 21.63
CA ILE A 48 -1.81 18.44 20.32
C ILE A 48 -0.27 18.46 20.19
N MET A 49 0.32 17.27 20.06
CA MET A 49 1.75 17.19 19.77
C MET A 49 2.00 17.24 18.26
N GLU A 50 3.05 17.91 17.84
CA GLU A 50 3.55 17.87 16.49
C GLU A 50 4.43 16.62 16.31
N ILE A 51 4.01 15.69 15.44
CA ILE A 51 4.87 14.58 15.03
C ILE A 51 5.62 14.99 13.79
N LYS A 52 6.94 14.80 13.82
CA LYS A 52 7.84 15.01 12.71
C LYS A 52 8.14 13.67 12.03
N LYS A 53 7.81 13.56 10.76
CA LYS A 53 8.20 12.42 9.92
C LYS A 53 9.33 12.85 9.01
N LYS A 54 10.53 12.30 9.24
CA LYS A 54 11.71 12.56 8.42
C LYS A 54 11.67 11.75 7.12
N TYR A 55 11.96 12.39 6.01
CA TYR A 55 12.23 11.79 4.70
C TYR A 55 13.74 11.86 4.39
N TYR A 56 14.53 11.67 5.41
CA TYR A 56 15.96 11.42 5.40
C TYR A 56 16.30 10.54 6.60
N GLY A 57 17.42 9.82 6.51
CA GLY A 57 17.97 9.04 7.61
C GLY A 57 19.14 9.78 8.27
N GLU A 58 19.39 9.50 9.53
CA GLU A 58 20.49 10.08 10.29
C GLU A 58 20.85 9.15 11.44
N THR A 59 22.14 8.86 11.61
CA THR A 59 22.62 8.10 12.76
C THR A 59 22.75 9.01 14.00
N GLU A 60 22.35 8.54 15.19
CA GLU A 60 22.38 9.34 16.42
C GLU A 60 23.80 9.81 16.80
N ASP A 61 24.85 9.09 16.36
CA ASP A 61 26.23 9.52 16.52
C ASP A 61 26.65 10.72 15.63
N GLY A 62 25.73 11.17 14.76
CA GLY A 62 25.89 12.29 13.86
C GLY A 62 26.96 12.11 12.77
N LYS A 63 27.40 10.86 12.53
CA LYS A 63 28.46 10.58 11.54
C LYS A 63 27.97 10.42 10.13
N SER A 64 26.67 10.07 9.95
CA SER A 64 26.08 9.82 8.65
C SER A 64 24.68 10.37 8.53
N VAL A 65 24.40 11.03 7.41
CA VAL A 65 23.06 11.43 6.97
C VAL A 65 22.76 10.72 5.65
N PHE A 66 21.55 10.21 5.51
CA PHE A 66 21.10 9.53 4.30
C PHE A 66 19.98 10.32 3.66
N ILE A 67 20.11 10.64 2.38
CA ILE A 67 19.07 11.30 1.58
C ILE A 67 18.77 10.47 0.35
N HIS A 68 17.60 10.70 -0.27
CA HIS A 68 17.31 10.07 -1.55
C HIS A 68 18.24 10.60 -2.65
N ARG A 69 18.64 9.74 -3.60
CA ARG A 69 19.57 10.10 -4.68
C ARG A 69 19.13 11.34 -5.46
N GLU A 70 17.83 11.46 -5.76
CA GLU A 70 17.28 12.60 -6.48
C GLU A 70 17.33 13.93 -5.69
N CYS A 71 17.58 13.87 -4.38
CA CYS A 71 17.78 15.06 -3.54
C CYS A 71 19.20 15.62 -3.58
N LEU A 72 20.18 14.86 -4.10
CA LEU A 72 21.59 15.24 -4.01
C LEU A 72 21.89 16.55 -4.73
N GLN A 73 21.39 16.73 -5.94
CA GLN A 73 21.68 17.95 -6.72
C GLN A 73 21.06 19.20 -6.07
N GLU A 74 19.85 19.06 -5.50
CA GLU A 74 19.22 20.18 -4.77
C GLU A 74 19.99 20.53 -3.50
N LEU A 75 20.51 19.52 -2.78
CA LEU A 75 21.38 19.73 -1.62
C LEU A 75 22.69 20.45 -2.02
N ILE A 76 23.36 20.02 -3.08
CA ILE A 76 24.59 20.67 -3.58
C ILE A 76 24.34 22.13 -3.90
N ASN A 77 23.26 22.45 -4.63
CA ASN A 77 22.88 23.81 -4.95
C ASN A 77 22.59 24.63 -3.67
N TYR A 78 21.88 24.05 -2.73
CA TYR A 78 21.59 24.69 -1.44
C TYR A 78 22.85 24.98 -0.64
N LEU A 79 23.84 24.08 -0.63
CA LEU A 79 25.10 24.25 0.05
C LEU A 79 25.97 25.31 -0.64
N ALA A 80 25.94 25.42 -1.96
CA ALA A 80 26.60 26.48 -2.71
C ALA A 80 26.08 27.87 -2.28
N ASP A 81 24.77 28.05 -2.10
CA ASP A 81 24.16 29.28 -1.56
C ASP A 81 24.58 29.58 -0.11
N LYS A 82 25.13 28.60 0.60
CA LYS A 82 25.67 28.70 1.96
C LYS A 82 27.20 28.78 2.00
N ASN A 83 27.84 29.17 0.90
CA ASN A 83 29.29 29.30 0.73
C ASN A 83 30.06 27.96 0.86
N ILE A 84 29.43 26.84 0.48
CA ILE A 84 30.08 25.54 0.31
C ILE A 84 30.02 25.17 -1.18
N PRO A 85 31.05 25.46 -1.96
CA PRO A 85 31.05 25.16 -3.39
C PRO A 85 31.11 23.65 -3.65
N SER A 86 30.55 23.22 -4.77
CA SER A 86 30.50 21.80 -5.18
C SER A 86 31.89 21.14 -5.24
N THR A 87 32.94 21.92 -5.51
CA THR A 87 34.37 21.47 -5.49
C THR A 87 34.87 20.99 -4.12
N ARG A 88 34.15 21.31 -3.04
CA ARG A 88 34.41 20.84 -1.67
C ARG A 88 33.62 19.59 -1.31
N ILE A 89 32.77 19.08 -2.22
CA ILE A 89 31.96 17.88 -2.03
C ILE A 89 32.54 16.78 -2.90
N GLU A 90 33.02 15.72 -2.29
CA GLU A 90 33.50 14.53 -2.98
C GLU A 90 32.29 13.60 -3.25
N ILE A 91 32.05 13.30 -4.51
CA ILE A 91 30.99 12.34 -4.90
C ILE A 91 31.68 11.02 -5.27
N VAL A 92 31.30 9.96 -4.56
CA VAL A 92 31.82 8.61 -4.77
C VAL A 92 30.67 7.71 -5.20
N ASP A 93 30.72 7.18 -6.43
CA ASP A 93 29.73 6.21 -6.91
C ASP A 93 30.04 4.84 -6.32
N ILE A 94 29.08 4.31 -5.55
CA ILE A 94 29.18 2.97 -4.99
C ILE A 94 28.61 1.98 -6.01
N PRO A 95 29.43 1.01 -6.45
CA PRO A 95 28.97 0.06 -7.45
C PRO A 95 27.79 -0.78 -6.94
N VAL A 96 26.93 -1.18 -7.86
CA VAL A 96 25.84 -2.10 -7.53
C VAL A 96 26.45 -3.48 -7.21
N PRO A 97 26.11 -4.09 -6.08
CA PRO A 97 26.59 -5.40 -5.71
C PRO A 97 26.22 -6.46 -6.75
N LYS A 98 27.11 -7.43 -6.93
CA LYS A 98 26.84 -8.57 -7.81
C LYS A 98 25.75 -9.45 -7.21
N ALA A 99 24.64 -9.58 -7.92
CA ALA A 99 23.54 -10.45 -7.50
C ALA A 99 23.83 -11.92 -7.74
N VAL A 100 23.28 -12.78 -6.90
CA VAL A 100 23.26 -14.24 -7.12
C VAL A 100 22.34 -14.53 -8.29
N LYS A 101 22.83 -15.32 -9.26
CA LYS A 101 22.05 -15.74 -10.42
C LYS A 101 21.15 -16.91 -10.06
N VAL A 102 19.91 -16.86 -10.50
CA VAL A 102 18.87 -17.87 -10.30
C VAL A 102 18.06 -18.02 -11.59
N ASP A 103 17.46 -19.18 -11.78
CA ASP A 103 16.64 -19.46 -12.95
C ASP A 103 15.17 -19.66 -12.56
N TYR A 104 14.35 -18.68 -12.94
CA TYR A 104 12.90 -18.75 -12.76
C TYR A 104 12.25 -19.42 -13.96
N THR A 105 11.44 -20.44 -13.73
CA THR A 105 10.62 -21.08 -14.77
C THR A 105 9.16 -20.70 -14.55
N LEU A 106 8.58 -19.93 -15.46
CA LEU A 106 7.16 -19.64 -15.48
C LEU A 106 6.36 -20.86 -15.93
N PHE A 107 5.16 -21.06 -15.39
CA PHE A 107 4.22 -22.03 -15.96
C PHE A 107 3.86 -21.66 -17.40
N GLU A 108 3.77 -22.63 -18.29
CA GLU A 108 3.49 -22.43 -19.73
C GLU A 108 2.17 -21.72 -20.02
N HIS A 109 1.19 -21.86 -19.15
CA HIS A 109 -0.12 -21.21 -19.32
C HIS A 109 -0.10 -19.68 -19.06
N TYR A 110 1.01 -19.13 -18.52
CA TYR A 110 1.16 -17.70 -18.32
C TYR A 110 1.70 -17.01 -19.57
N VAL A 111 0.78 -16.59 -20.42
CA VAL A 111 1.07 -15.71 -21.56
C VAL A 111 0.75 -14.27 -21.16
N LEU A 112 1.72 -13.38 -21.24
CA LEU A 112 1.51 -11.96 -20.96
C LEU A 112 0.65 -11.33 -22.07
N ARG A 113 -0.23 -10.42 -21.69
CA ARG A 113 -1.00 -9.60 -22.63
C ARG A 113 -0.10 -8.48 -23.19
N ASP A 114 -0.42 -7.91 -24.34
CA ASP A 114 0.37 -6.87 -25.01
C ASP A 114 0.78 -5.72 -24.08
N TYR A 115 -0.15 -5.23 -23.26
CA TYR A 115 0.16 -4.17 -22.30
C TYR A 115 1.07 -4.63 -21.16
N GLN A 116 1.03 -5.92 -20.77
CA GLN A 116 1.93 -6.48 -19.77
C GLN A 116 3.32 -6.66 -20.32
N GLU A 117 3.45 -7.03 -21.61
CA GLU A 117 4.73 -7.03 -22.31
C GLU A 117 5.35 -5.63 -22.36
N THR A 118 4.56 -4.62 -22.72
CA THR A 118 5.01 -3.22 -22.71
C THR A 118 5.48 -2.77 -21.32
N ILE A 119 4.77 -3.16 -20.25
CA ILE A 119 5.17 -2.85 -18.87
C ILE A 119 6.46 -3.60 -18.50
N ARG A 120 6.60 -4.86 -18.92
CA ARG A 120 7.81 -5.66 -18.70
C ARG A 120 9.02 -5.00 -19.36
N GLU A 121 8.91 -4.57 -20.60
CA GLU A 121 9.96 -3.82 -21.32
C GLU A 121 10.36 -2.55 -20.54
N ASP A 122 9.37 -1.79 -20.06
CA ASP A 122 9.62 -0.58 -19.29
C ASP A 122 10.30 -0.86 -17.94
N ILE A 123 9.94 -1.94 -17.25
CA ILE A 123 10.62 -2.40 -16.04
C ILE A 123 12.08 -2.74 -16.35
N LEU A 124 12.34 -3.39 -17.45
CA LEU A 124 13.66 -3.90 -17.83
C LEU A 124 14.58 -2.85 -18.47
N ARG A 125 14.15 -1.57 -18.59
CA ARG A 125 15.02 -0.49 -19.14
C ARG A 125 16.36 -0.44 -18.38
N PRO A 126 17.52 -0.68 -19.04
CA PRO A 126 18.79 -0.93 -18.37
C PRO A 126 19.37 0.27 -17.64
N HIS A 127 19.05 1.49 -18.09
CA HIS A 127 19.57 2.76 -17.53
C HIS A 127 18.74 3.31 -16.36
N LEU A 128 17.63 2.64 -16.00
CA LEU A 128 16.77 3.04 -14.89
C LEU A 128 16.81 2.01 -13.78
N HIS A 129 17.18 2.42 -12.58
CA HIS A 129 17.16 1.56 -11.40
C HIS A 129 15.77 1.45 -10.76
N SER A 130 14.83 2.34 -11.11
CA SER A 130 13.47 2.37 -10.60
C SER A 130 12.45 2.16 -11.71
N ALA A 131 11.39 1.39 -11.45
CA ALA A 131 10.24 1.24 -12.32
C ALA A 131 8.94 1.37 -11.51
N ARG A 132 8.06 2.30 -11.94
CA ARG A 132 6.79 2.56 -11.29
C ARG A 132 5.63 2.01 -12.11
N VAL A 133 4.88 1.07 -11.51
CA VAL A 133 3.76 0.37 -12.14
C VAL A 133 2.44 0.75 -11.45
N ASP A 134 1.79 1.80 -11.97
CA ASP A 134 0.50 2.31 -11.46
C ASP A 134 -0.70 1.58 -12.10
N LEU A 135 -0.61 0.29 -12.27
CA LEU A 135 -1.59 -0.51 -12.99
C LEU A 135 -2.87 -0.73 -12.18
N GLN A 136 -4.01 -0.57 -12.84
CA GLN A 136 -5.34 -0.82 -12.26
C GLN A 136 -5.39 -2.19 -11.56
N THR A 137 -6.07 -2.23 -10.42
CA THR A 137 -6.25 -3.49 -9.66
C THR A 137 -6.90 -4.56 -10.55
N GLY A 138 -6.38 -5.80 -10.52
CA GLY A 138 -6.88 -6.92 -11.35
C GLY A 138 -6.32 -7.01 -12.76
N LYS A 139 -5.47 -6.09 -13.14
CA LYS A 139 -4.78 -6.13 -14.45
C LYS A 139 -3.44 -6.89 -14.40
N GLY A 140 -3.17 -7.61 -13.31
CA GLY A 140 -2.01 -8.52 -13.20
C GLY A 140 -0.69 -7.85 -12.84
N LYS A 141 -0.70 -6.81 -11.97
CA LYS A 141 0.55 -6.18 -11.46
C LYS A 141 1.57 -7.19 -10.99
N THR A 142 1.17 -8.08 -10.08
CA THR A 142 2.04 -9.10 -9.48
C THR A 142 2.63 -10.03 -10.52
N LEU A 143 1.80 -10.59 -11.42
CA LEU A 143 2.26 -11.46 -12.50
C LEU A 143 3.26 -10.75 -13.43
N THR A 144 2.93 -9.51 -13.84
CA THR A 144 3.82 -8.73 -14.74
C THR A 144 5.18 -8.48 -14.08
N SER A 145 5.20 -8.16 -12.77
CA SER A 145 6.45 -7.97 -12.02
C SER A 145 7.24 -9.26 -11.90
N LEU A 146 6.58 -10.38 -11.57
CA LEU A 146 7.23 -11.69 -11.49
C LEU A 146 7.77 -12.15 -12.85
N ALA A 147 7.04 -11.93 -13.93
CA ALA A 147 7.52 -12.19 -15.27
C ALA A 147 8.72 -11.31 -15.66
N SER A 148 8.79 -10.08 -15.12
CA SER A 148 9.94 -9.19 -15.35
C SER A 148 11.18 -9.68 -14.61
N VAL A 149 11.05 -10.07 -13.33
CA VAL A 149 12.19 -10.55 -12.55
C VAL A 149 12.68 -11.92 -13.05
N ALA A 150 11.81 -12.72 -13.66
CA ALA A 150 12.21 -13.96 -14.32
C ALA A 150 13.23 -13.73 -15.47
N VAL A 151 13.08 -12.62 -16.20
CA VAL A 151 14.05 -12.23 -17.24
C VAL A 151 15.37 -11.74 -16.64
N MET A 152 15.35 -11.11 -15.47
CA MET A 152 16.56 -10.62 -14.79
C MET A 152 17.44 -11.78 -14.28
N LYS A 153 16.85 -12.93 -13.94
CA LYS A 153 17.55 -14.10 -13.44
C LYS A 153 18.47 -13.81 -12.27
N GLU A 154 17.97 -13.06 -11.32
CA GLU A 154 18.70 -12.64 -10.12
C GLU A 154 17.84 -12.91 -8.87
N ARG A 155 18.49 -13.30 -7.76
CA ARG A 155 17.82 -13.34 -6.46
C ARG A 155 17.23 -11.99 -6.12
N GLY A 156 16.10 -11.97 -5.42
CA GLY A 156 15.51 -10.68 -5.03
C GLY A 156 14.62 -10.70 -3.81
N VAL A 157 14.16 -9.50 -3.48
CA VAL A 157 13.37 -9.22 -2.30
C VAL A 157 11.98 -8.70 -2.68
N VAL A 158 10.96 -9.15 -1.98
CA VAL A 158 9.63 -8.54 -2.00
C VAL A 158 9.34 -7.95 -0.63
N MET A 159 9.25 -6.63 -0.57
CA MET A 159 8.99 -5.86 0.64
C MET A 159 7.49 -5.58 0.76
N ILE A 160 6.83 -6.17 1.76
CA ILE A 160 5.37 -6.11 1.90
C ILE A 160 4.92 -6.00 3.35
N PRO A 161 3.75 -5.38 3.62
CA PRO A 161 3.08 -5.52 4.90
C PRO A 161 2.77 -6.99 5.22
N PRO A 162 2.88 -7.43 6.49
CA PRO A 162 2.71 -8.85 6.88
C PRO A 162 1.39 -9.49 6.41
N LYS A 163 0.33 -8.70 6.33
CA LYS A 163 -1.00 -9.16 5.88
C LYS A 163 -1.04 -9.64 4.43
N TYR A 164 -0.01 -9.33 3.62
CA TYR A 164 0.07 -9.73 2.20
C TYR A 164 0.95 -10.95 1.96
N PHE A 165 1.58 -11.52 2.98
CA PHE A 165 2.41 -12.71 2.80
C PHE A 165 1.66 -13.83 2.08
N GLY A 166 0.48 -14.23 2.56
CA GLY A 166 -0.28 -15.31 1.93
C GLY A 166 -0.68 -15.04 0.48
N ILE A 167 -0.89 -13.77 0.10
CA ILE A 167 -1.19 -13.39 -1.28
C ILE A 167 0.03 -13.57 -2.17
N TRP A 168 1.21 -13.15 -1.69
CA TRP A 168 2.46 -13.28 -2.43
C TRP A 168 2.94 -14.74 -2.49
N GLU A 169 2.84 -15.50 -1.39
CA GLU A 169 3.12 -16.94 -1.38
C GLU A 169 2.26 -17.68 -2.42
N LYS A 170 0.96 -17.37 -2.47
CA LYS A 170 0.06 -17.92 -3.49
C LYS A 170 0.49 -17.49 -4.90
N ALA A 171 0.81 -16.21 -5.11
CA ALA A 171 1.23 -15.71 -6.41
C ALA A 171 2.53 -16.36 -6.90
N LEU A 172 3.50 -16.59 -6.00
CA LEU A 172 4.75 -17.31 -6.34
C LEU A 172 4.46 -18.75 -6.78
N LYS A 173 3.67 -19.48 -6.00
CA LYS A 173 3.28 -20.86 -6.29
C LYS A 173 2.46 -21.01 -7.58
N GLU A 174 1.62 -20.04 -7.88
CA GLU A 174 0.82 -20.04 -9.10
C GLU A 174 1.62 -19.58 -10.33
N THR A 175 2.73 -18.85 -10.16
CA THR A 175 3.49 -18.25 -11.27
C THR A 175 4.72 -19.08 -11.66
N PHE A 176 5.44 -19.63 -10.68
CA PHE A 176 6.72 -20.31 -10.92
C PHE A 176 6.64 -21.80 -10.66
N VAL A 177 7.22 -22.59 -11.56
CA VAL A 177 7.36 -24.03 -11.41
C VAL A 177 8.32 -24.36 -10.25
N GLY A 178 7.95 -25.32 -9.41
CA GLY A 178 8.76 -25.78 -8.29
C GLY A 178 8.64 -24.93 -7.02
N TYR A 179 7.64 -24.04 -6.95
CA TYR A 179 7.32 -23.28 -5.75
C TYR A 179 6.11 -23.84 -4.98
N GLU A 180 5.48 -24.91 -5.49
CA GLU A 180 4.27 -25.52 -4.94
C GLU A 180 4.56 -26.25 -3.62
N ASP A 181 5.66 -26.98 -3.58
CA ASP A 181 6.19 -27.62 -2.38
C ASP A 181 7.48 -26.92 -1.95
N GLN A 182 7.75 -26.86 -0.66
CA GLN A 182 8.94 -26.20 -0.13
C GLN A 182 10.18 -27.14 -0.06
N LEU A 183 10.15 -28.26 -0.73
CA LEU A 183 11.25 -29.22 -0.73
C LEU A 183 12.55 -28.66 -1.32
N GLY A 184 12.45 -27.65 -2.19
CA GLY A 184 13.60 -26.95 -2.78
C GLY A 184 13.89 -25.55 -2.23
N ILE A 185 13.24 -25.11 -1.16
CA ILE A 185 13.43 -23.79 -0.48
C ILE A 185 13.54 -22.61 -1.46
N LYS A 186 12.67 -22.52 -2.46
CA LYS A 186 12.77 -21.45 -3.47
C LYS A 186 12.44 -20.05 -2.96
N TYR A 187 11.69 -19.93 -1.88
CA TYR A 187 11.48 -18.65 -1.22
C TYR A 187 11.55 -18.75 0.31
N LEU A 188 11.99 -17.66 0.95
CA LEU A 188 11.97 -17.48 2.39
C LEU A 188 10.98 -16.41 2.78
N LYS A 189 10.32 -16.58 3.93
CA LYS A 189 9.50 -15.57 4.57
C LYS A 189 10.20 -15.08 5.84
N VAL A 190 10.30 -13.76 5.99
CA VAL A 190 11.04 -13.10 7.06
C VAL A 190 10.11 -12.10 7.77
N SER A 191 9.73 -12.41 9.01
CA SER A 191 8.84 -11.57 9.82
C SER A 191 9.30 -11.58 11.27
N GLY A 192 9.92 -10.49 11.70
CA GLY A 192 10.50 -10.32 13.03
C GLY A 192 12.03 -10.22 13.00
N SER A 193 12.58 -9.61 14.05
CA SER A 193 14.03 -9.31 14.11
C SER A 193 14.90 -10.56 14.11
N ALA A 194 14.47 -11.61 14.80
CA ALA A 194 15.24 -12.87 14.86
C ALA A 194 15.38 -13.55 13.49
N GLU A 195 14.29 -13.59 12.70
CA GLU A 195 14.33 -14.17 11.35
C GLU A 195 15.19 -13.31 10.41
N LEU A 196 15.16 -11.97 10.55
CA LEU A 196 16.00 -11.08 9.77
C LEU A 196 17.47 -11.21 10.13
N GLN A 197 17.82 -11.35 11.42
CA GLN A 197 19.18 -11.61 11.87
C GLN A 197 19.69 -12.97 11.32
N ASN A 198 18.85 -13.99 11.39
CA ASN A 198 19.20 -15.30 10.83
C ASN A 198 19.43 -15.22 9.30
N LEU A 199 18.57 -14.51 8.55
CA LEU A 199 18.77 -14.29 7.13
C LEU A 199 20.12 -13.61 6.82
N ILE A 200 20.46 -12.55 7.59
CA ILE A 200 21.72 -11.82 7.42
C ILE A 200 22.91 -12.74 7.71
N ASN A 201 22.87 -13.53 8.79
CA ASN A 201 23.95 -14.44 9.15
C ASN A 201 24.16 -15.53 8.06
N ARG A 202 23.08 -16.14 7.60
CA ARG A 202 23.12 -17.08 6.47
C ARG A 202 23.69 -16.46 5.20
N GLY A 203 23.35 -15.18 4.94
CA GLY A 203 23.94 -14.44 3.82
C GLY A 203 25.44 -14.24 3.96
N LEU A 204 25.94 -13.90 5.17
CA LEU A 204 27.38 -13.79 5.46
C LEU A 204 28.14 -15.12 5.33
N GLU A 205 27.48 -16.22 5.68
CA GLU A 205 28.00 -17.59 5.60
C GLU A 205 27.85 -18.20 4.18
N ASN A 206 27.25 -17.47 3.23
CA ASN A 206 26.87 -17.97 1.89
C ASN A 206 25.95 -19.19 1.92
N ASP A 207 25.14 -19.33 2.99
CA ASP A 207 24.17 -20.43 3.22
C ASP A 207 22.76 -20.06 2.76
N LEU A 208 22.61 -19.50 1.58
CA LEU A 208 21.31 -19.22 0.95
C LEU A 208 21.13 -20.00 -0.35
N GLU A 209 21.74 -21.19 -0.46
CA GLU A 209 21.55 -22.06 -1.61
C GLU A 209 20.06 -22.46 -1.74
N GLY A 210 19.54 -22.51 -2.97
CA GLY A 210 18.12 -22.78 -3.26
C GLY A 210 17.15 -21.66 -2.93
N VAL A 211 17.59 -20.55 -2.30
CA VAL A 211 16.74 -19.38 -2.05
C VAL A 211 16.81 -18.46 -3.27
N GLU A 212 15.67 -18.23 -3.90
CA GLU A 212 15.54 -17.38 -5.09
C GLU A 212 14.84 -16.06 -4.75
N ILE A 213 13.78 -16.09 -3.93
CA ILE A 213 12.98 -14.92 -3.52
C ILE A 213 12.88 -14.85 -2.00
N ILE A 214 13.00 -13.63 -1.46
CA ILE A 214 12.87 -13.37 -0.03
C ILE A 214 11.70 -12.43 0.19
N LEU A 215 10.65 -12.91 0.86
CA LEU A 215 9.51 -12.10 1.27
C LEU A 215 9.80 -11.49 2.64
N ILE A 216 9.92 -10.16 2.72
CA ILE A 216 10.26 -9.46 3.96
C ILE A 216 9.10 -8.59 4.44
N SER A 217 8.77 -8.72 5.73
CA SER A 217 7.83 -7.81 6.37
C SER A 217 8.37 -6.39 6.40
N SER A 218 7.63 -5.45 5.82
CA SER A 218 7.98 -4.03 5.84
C SER A 218 8.11 -3.47 7.27
N THR A 219 7.34 -3.99 8.24
CA THR A 219 7.46 -3.59 9.66
C THR A 219 8.75 -4.13 10.30
N THR A 220 9.20 -5.32 9.92
CA THR A 220 10.47 -5.89 10.34
C THR A 220 11.64 -5.07 9.81
N TYR A 221 11.60 -4.74 8.52
CA TYR A 221 12.66 -3.93 7.90
C TYR A 221 12.69 -2.50 8.45
N ARG A 222 11.54 -1.92 8.80
CA ARG A 222 11.47 -0.64 9.52
C ARG A 222 12.21 -0.70 10.85
N ALA A 223 11.95 -1.72 11.67
CA ALA A 223 12.60 -1.88 12.98
C ALA A 223 14.13 -2.00 12.83
N TYR A 224 14.61 -2.64 11.76
CA TYR A 224 16.02 -2.75 11.43
C TYR A 224 16.63 -1.36 11.08
N ILE A 225 15.96 -0.57 10.23
CA ILE A 225 16.37 0.81 9.91
C ILE A 225 16.37 1.67 11.17
N ASP A 226 15.29 1.64 11.99
CA ASP A 226 15.19 2.42 13.22
C ASP A 226 16.31 2.06 14.19
N THR A 227 16.71 0.80 14.26
CA THR A 227 17.81 0.31 15.09
C THR A 227 19.16 0.83 14.56
N PHE A 228 19.37 0.81 13.26
CA PHE A 228 20.59 1.36 12.65
C PHE A 228 20.70 2.87 12.83
N GLU A 229 19.65 3.63 12.62
CA GLU A 229 19.66 5.08 12.83
C GLU A 229 20.00 5.44 14.28
N ARG A 230 19.56 4.60 15.25
CA ARG A 230 19.87 4.78 16.68
C ARG A 230 21.31 4.37 17.05
N LEU A 231 21.80 3.27 16.54
CA LEU A 231 23.08 2.69 16.98
C LEU A 231 24.26 2.94 16.03
N GLY A 232 23.97 3.35 14.78
CA GLY A 232 24.97 3.52 13.73
C GLY A 232 25.72 2.22 13.46
N GLU A 233 27.03 2.30 13.34
CA GLU A 233 27.91 1.14 13.08
C GLU A 233 27.95 0.13 14.24
N LYS A 234 27.44 0.50 15.43
CA LYS A 234 27.34 -0.42 16.59
C LYS A 234 26.09 -1.28 16.59
N ILE A 235 25.47 -1.48 15.44
CA ILE A 235 24.25 -2.27 15.30
C ILE A 235 24.45 -3.76 15.64
N ASP A 236 25.68 -4.24 15.63
CA ASP A 236 26.10 -5.59 16.02
C ASP A 236 25.80 -5.90 17.51
N VAL A 237 25.81 -4.90 18.39
CA VAL A 237 25.47 -5.06 19.82
C VAL A 237 24.09 -5.66 20.04
N VAL A 238 23.17 -5.48 19.09
CA VAL A 238 21.80 -6.04 19.15
C VAL A 238 21.61 -7.19 18.18
N GLY A 239 22.69 -7.78 17.67
CA GLY A 239 22.69 -9.00 16.85
C GLY A 239 22.52 -8.80 15.36
N PHE A 240 22.60 -7.55 14.86
CA PHE A 240 22.67 -7.30 13.41
C PHE A 240 24.12 -7.09 12.98
N ASN A 241 24.71 -8.09 12.34
CA ASN A 241 26.11 -8.10 11.91
C ASN A 241 26.36 -7.27 10.63
N VAL A 242 25.32 -6.68 10.05
CA VAL A 242 25.37 -5.90 8.82
C VAL A 242 24.47 -4.68 8.95
N PRO A 243 24.89 -3.48 8.55
CA PRO A 243 24.02 -2.31 8.48
C PRO A 243 23.12 -2.33 7.22
N PRO A 244 21.96 -1.65 7.23
CA PRO A 244 21.01 -1.64 6.12
C PRO A 244 21.59 -1.32 4.73
N PRO A 245 22.56 -0.41 4.55
CA PRO A 245 23.14 -0.15 3.22
C PRO A 245 23.84 -1.36 2.58
N ARG A 246 24.30 -2.33 3.39
CA ARG A 246 24.94 -3.56 2.91
C ARG A 246 24.03 -4.78 2.87
N PHE A 247 22.78 -4.61 3.27
CA PHE A 247 21.83 -5.73 3.38
C PHE A 247 21.69 -6.52 2.06
N HIS A 248 21.40 -5.81 0.96
CA HIS A 248 21.17 -6.44 -0.35
C HIS A 248 22.44 -7.11 -0.90
N GLU A 249 23.62 -6.53 -0.62
CA GLU A 249 24.92 -7.15 -0.95
C GLU A 249 25.07 -8.51 -0.28
N VAL A 250 24.85 -8.56 1.03
CA VAL A 250 25.07 -9.76 1.84
C VAL A 250 24.12 -10.89 1.47
N ILE A 251 22.86 -10.59 1.18
CA ILE A 251 21.90 -11.62 0.73
C ILE A 251 21.98 -11.90 -0.77
N GLY A 252 22.83 -11.20 -1.52
CA GLY A 252 23.02 -11.38 -2.97
C GLY A 252 21.81 -11.00 -3.81
N ALA A 253 21.02 -10.00 -3.39
CA ALA A 253 19.83 -9.57 -4.10
C ALA A 253 20.14 -8.54 -5.19
N GLY A 254 19.61 -8.75 -6.40
CA GLY A 254 19.73 -7.83 -7.55
C GLY A 254 18.49 -6.97 -7.79
N TRP A 255 17.35 -7.34 -7.22
CA TRP A 255 16.11 -6.56 -7.36
C TRP A 255 15.29 -6.54 -6.06
N GLN A 256 14.44 -5.51 -5.97
CA GLN A 256 13.45 -5.37 -4.91
C GLN A 256 12.09 -4.95 -5.49
N ILE A 257 11.02 -5.59 -5.04
CA ILE A 257 9.63 -5.18 -5.30
C ILE A 257 9.06 -4.57 -4.02
N ASN A 258 8.50 -3.36 -4.14
CA ASN A 258 7.73 -2.70 -3.08
C ASN A 258 6.25 -2.70 -3.50
N ASP A 259 5.41 -3.49 -2.83
CA ASP A 259 3.98 -3.56 -3.18
C ASP A 259 3.13 -2.66 -2.29
N GLU A 260 2.01 -2.16 -2.86
CA GLU A 260 1.06 -1.26 -2.21
C GLU A 260 1.73 -0.03 -1.55
N ILE A 261 2.65 0.62 -2.29
CA ILE A 261 3.47 1.74 -1.79
C ILE A 261 2.65 2.88 -1.17
N GLN A 262 1.39 3.05 -1.57
CA GLN A 262 0.49 4.05 -1.02
C GLN A 262 0.02 3.74 0.42
N GLU A 263 0.27 2.53 0.95
CA GLU A 263 -0.08 2.23 2.34
C GLU A 263 0.83 2.94 3.33
N ASP A 264 2.13 2.95 3.05
CA ASP A 264 3.12 3.67 3.86
C ASP A 264 4.23 4.25 2.97
N PRO A 265 3.96 5.34 2.24
CA PRO A 265 4.95 5.97 1.36
C PRO A 265 6.20 6.45 2.10
N GLY A 266 6.04 6.83 3.36
CA GLY A 266 7.17 7.28 4.20
C GLY A 266 8.15 6.16 4.51
N LEU A 267 7.64 4.95 4.77
CA LEU A 267 8.49 3.79 4.97
C LEU A 267 9.20 3.37 3.68
N VAL A 268 8.47 3.33 2.56
CA VAL A 268 9.08 2.99 1.25
C VAL A 268 10.20 3.97 0.93
N PHE A 269 9.96 5.28 1.11
CA PHE A 269 10.99 6.31 0.92
C PHE A 269 12.21 6.07 1.81
N ARG A 270 12.00 5.77 3.11
CA ARG A 270 13.13 5.48 4.03
C ARG A 270 13.88 4.20 3.64
N THR A 271 13.19 3.18 3.15
CA THR A 271 13.84 1.96 2.64
C THR A 271 14.79 2.29 1.49
N ASP A 272 14.37 3.15 0.58
CA ASP A 272 15.18 3.57 -0.57
C ASP A 272 16.49 4.22 -0.18
N LEU A 273 16.52 4.95 0.95
CA LEU A 273 17.76 5.62 1.43
C LEU A 273 18.91 4.63 1.64
N TYR A 274 18.59 3.35 1.89
CA TYR A 274 19.53 2.29 2.23
C TYR A 274 19.60 1.20 1.16
N THR A 275 18.94 1.39 0.01
CA THR A 275 18.86 0.37 -1.04
C THR A 275 19.91 0.58 -2.13
N ASN A 276 20.65 -0.49 -2.46
CA ASN A 276 21.57 -0.53 -3.59
C ASN A 276 21.39 -1.84 -4.37
N VAL A 277 20.48 -1.83 -5.36
CA VAL A 277 20.15 -2.98 -6.21
C VAL A 277 20.04 -2.56 -7.68
N ASN A 278 20.16 -3.51 -8.60
CA ASN A 278 20.02 -3.25 -10.04
C ASN A 278 18.66 -2.66 -10.38
N LYS A 279 17.58 -3.15 -9.75
CA LYS A 279 16.22 -2.74 -10.07
C LYS A 279 15.31 -2.72 -8.83
N GLN A 280 14.62 -1.61 -8.62
CA GLN A 280 13.44 -1.54 -7.75
C GLN A 280 12.15 -1.39 -8.57
N ILE A 281 11.13 -2.16 -8.21
CA ILE A 281 9.80 -2.11 -8.84
C ILE A 281 8.79 -1.67 -7.78
N TYR A 282 8.06 -0.60 -8.07
CA TYR A 282 7.08 -0.01 -7.16
C TYR A 282 5.68 -0.23 -7.70
N LEU A 283 4.88 -0.96 -6.95
CA LEU A 283 3.54 -1.35 -7.35
C LEU A 283 2.49 -0.54 -6.60
N SER A 284 1.58 0.07 -7.33
CA SER A 284 0.42 0.76 -6.79
C SER A 284 -0.72 0.79 -7.79
N ALA A 285 -1.95 0.82 -7.30
CA ALA A 285 -3.10 1.23 -8.12
C ALA A 285 -3.39 2.73 -7.99
N THR A 286 -2.91 3.37 -6.92
CA THR A 286 -3.18 4.78 -6.56
C THR A 286 -2.02 5.35 -5.75
N PRO A 287 -0.88 5.68 -6.38
CA PRO A 287 0.34 6.05 -5.67
C PRO A 287 0.21 7.35 -4.86
N TYR A 288 -0.65 8.27 -5.29
CA TYR A 288 -0.78 9.57 -4.67
C TYR A 288 -1.74 9.58 -3.48
N THR A 289 -1.33 10.29 -2.44
CA THR A 289 -2.15 10.60 -1.25
C THR A 289 -2.79 11.98 -1.37
N GLY A 290 -3.74 12.30 -0.48
CA GLY A 290 -4.29 13.67 -0.41
C GLY A 290 -3.33 14.70 0.22
N ASN A 291 -2.16 14.28 0.70
CA ASN A 291 -1.16 15.14 1.32
C ASN A 291 -0.13 15.60 0.27
N GLN A 292 -0.07 16.91 0.01
CA GLN A 292 0.82 17.50 -1.01
C GLN A 292 2.30 17.23 -0.73
N PHE A 293 2.74 17.27 0.54
CA PHE A 293 4.11 16.98 0.90
C PHE A 293 4.49 15.52 0.57
N VAL A 294 3.62 14.57 0.95
CA VAL A 294 3.82 13.14 0.64
C VAL A 294 3.84 12.91 -0.87
N THR A 295 2.96 13.59 -1.60
CA THR A 295 2.94 13.54 -3.07
C THR A 295 4.27 14.04 -3.66
N LYS A 296 4.79 15.18 -3.17
CA LYS A 296 6.11 15.68 -3.58
C LYS A 296 7.23 14.67 -3.30
N MET A 297 7.22 14.02 -2.14
CA MET A 297 8.23 13.01 -1.81
C MET A 297 8.12 11.75 -2.69
N ILE A 298 6.91 11.33 -3.06
CA ILE A 298 6.70 10.26 -4.04
C ILE A 298 7.27 10.67 -5.41
N ASP A 299 7.06 11.90 -5.85
CA ASP A 299 7.59 12.38 -7.13
C ASP A 299 9.12 12.52 -7.12
N VAL A 300 9.73 12.80 -5.97
CA VAL A 300 11.19 12.75 -5.78
C VAL A 300 11.68 11.31 -5.89
N MET A 301 11.07 10.38 -5.16
CA MET A 301 11.44 8.97 -5.17
C MET A 301 11.21 8.33 -6.55
N LEU A 302 10.14 8.70 -7.23
CA LEU A 302 9.66 8.11 -8.47
C LEU A 302 9.38 9.21 -9.53
N PRO A 303 10.43 9.82 -10.09
CA PRO A 303 10.27 10.81 -11.14
C PRO A 303 9.51 10.26 -12.35
N ALA A 304 8.94 11.13 -13.18
CA ALA A 304 8.10 10.76 -14.30
C ALA A 304 8.78 9.78 -15.29
N THR A 305 10.09 9.81 -15.38
CA THR A 305 10.91 8.91 -16.22
C THR A 305 10.83 7.43 -15.77
N THR A 306 10.55 7.17 -14.51
CA THR A 306 10.43 5.81 -13.95
C THR A 306 9.08 5.16 -14.24
N LYS A 307 8.08 5.95 -14.68
CA LYS A 307 6.74 5.47 -14.92
C LYS A 307 6.67 4.56 -16.14
N CYS A 308 6.08 3.38 -15.97
CA CYS A 308 5.79 2.48 -17.06
C CYS A 308 4.60 2.97 -17.88
N ARG A 309 4.59 2.65 -19.19
CA ARG A 309 3.45 2.87 -20.07
C ARG A 309 2.31 1.96 -19.68
N LEU A 310 1.14 2.53 -19.48
CA LEU A 310 -0.02 1.80 -18.96
C LEU A 310 -1.14 1.77 -20.01
N PRO A 311 -1.96 0.71 -20.02
CA PRO A 311 -3.16 0.69 -20.85
C PRO A 311 -4.15 1.75 -20.38
N ALA A 312 -5.09 2.11 -21.23
CA ALA A 312 -6.22 2.93 -20.84
C ALA A 312 -6.97 2.30 -19.66
N TYR A 313 -7.52 3.13 -18.78
CA TYR A 313 -8.30 2.64 -17.65
C TYR A 313 -9.58 1.96 -18.15
N ASP A 314 -9.82 0.75 -17.70
CA ASP A 314 -10.99 -0.02 -18.11
C ASP A 314 -12.19 0.29 -17.20
N SER A 315 -13.17 1.01 -17.76
CA SER A 315 -14.34 1.53 -17.04
C SER A 315 -15.56 0.62 -17.24
N TYR A 316 -15.60 -0.50 -16.52
CA TYR A 316 -16.67 -1.52 -16.60
C TYR A 316 -17.64 -1.52 -15.41
N ILE A 317 -17.52 -0.61 -14.47
CA ILE A 317 -18.31 -0.62 -13.22
C ILE A 317 -19.38 0.48 -13.26
N ASN A 318 -20.61 0.13 -12.89
CA ASN A 318 -21.66 1.12 -12.63
C ASN A 318 -21.63 1.56 -11.16
N VAL A 319 -21.85 2.84 -10.91
CA VAL A 319 -21.92 3.40 -9.55
C VAL A 319 -23.30 4.03 -9.32
N ILE A 320 -23.89 3.73 -8.16
CA ILE A 320 -25.19 4.28 -7.74
C ILE A 320 -25.03 4.90 -6.34
N GLY A 321 -25.33 6.18 -6.21
CA GLY A 321 -25.52 6.83 -4.93
C GLY A 321 -27.00 6.85 -4.56
N LEU A 322 -27.36 6.28 -3.40
CA LEU A 322 -28.72 6.22 -2.90
C LEU A 322 -28.97 7.28 -1.83
N LEU A 323 -29.83 8.23 -2.15
CA LEU A 323 -30.21 9.33 -1.27
C LEU A 323 -31.34 8.89 -0.35
N TYR A 324 -31.16 9.07 0.96
CA TYR A 324 -32.22 8.85 1.96
C TYR A 324 -32.27 10.01 2.96
N SER A 325 -33.35 10.08 3.72
CA SER A 325 -33.56 11.10 4.75
C SER A 325 -33.73 10.49 6.13
N GLU A 326 -33.07 11.09 7.12
CA GLU A 326 -33.21 10.78 8.54
C GLU A 326 -33.41 12.10 9.32
N PRO A 327 -34.63 12.65 9.33
CA PRO A 327 -34.93 14.00 9.88
C PRO A 327 -34.61 14.17 11.37
N THR A 328 -34.52 13.06 12.11
CA THR A 328 -34.29 13.06 13.57
C THR A 328 -32.81 13.13 13.95
N ILE A 329 -31.91 13.02 12.96
CA ILE A 329 -30.47 13.02 13.21
C ILE A 329 -29.95 14.40 13.62
N LYS A 330 -29.06 14.44 14.60
CA LYS A 330 -28.46 15.67 15.12
C LYS A 330 -26.94 15.67 14.93
N PRO A 331 -26.28 16.83 14.80
CA PRO A 331 -24.81 16.89 14.66
C PRO A 331 -24.03 16.09 15.71
N LYS A 332 -24.48 16.07 16.96
CA LYS A 332 -23.88 15.29 18.05
C LYS A 332 -23.88 13.77 17.80
N ASP A 333 -24.73 13.27 16.93
CA ASP A 333 -24.87 11.83 16.64
C ASP A 333 -23.76 11.33 15.72
N TYR A 334 -23.15 12.21 14.91
CA TYR A 334 -22.15 11.86 13.93
C TYR A 334 -20.86 12.69 13.98
N LEU A 335 -20.82 13.80 14.74
CA LEU A 335 -19.60 14.60 14.93
C LEU A 335 -18.83 14.15 16.17
N THR A 336 -17.50 14.16 16.05
CA THR A 336 -16.64 13.94 17.22
C THR A 336 -16.75 15.10 18.20
N PRO A 337 -16.83 14.85 19.54
CA PRO A 337 -16.70 15.90 20.53
C PRO A 337 -15.38 16.66 20.31
N PHE A 338 -15.38 17.96 20.52
CA PHE A 338 -14.24 18.89 20.45
C PHE A 338 -13.68 19.23 19.04
N LYS A 339 -13.76 18.33 18.04
CA LYS A 339 -13.20 18.61 16.70
C LYS A 339 -14.26 18.91 15.64
N ASN A 340 -15.52 18.69 15.93
CA ASN A 340 -16.62 18.80 14.97
C ASN A 340 -16.35 18.10 13.63
N THR A 341 -15.54 17.03 13.65
CA THR A 341 -15.24 16.22 12.47
C THR A 341 -16.22 15.06 12.37
N TYR A 342 -16.64 14.76 11.15
CA TYR A 342 -17.50 13.61 10.88
C TYR A 342 -16.84 12.30 11.29
N ASN A 343 -17.61 11.43 11.95
CA ASN A 343 -17.18 10.08 12.35
C ASN A 343 -18.31 9.07 12.12
N HIS A 344 -18.17 8.23 11.10
CA HIS A 344 -19.20 7.26 10.75
C HIS A 344 -19.37 6.15 11.79
N ALA A 345 -18.29 5.72 12.45
CA ALA A 345 -18.39 4.73 13.54
C ALA A 345 -19.23 5.26 14.72
N ARG A 346 -19.14 6.56 15.02
CA ARG A 346 -20.03 7.21 15.99
C ARG A 346 -21.48 7.21 15.52
N TYR A 347 -21.72 7.53 14.23
CA TYR A 347 -23.07 7.49 13.64
C TYR A 347 -23.70 6.10 13.81
N GLU A 348 -22.99 5.01 13.42
CA GLU A 348 -23.47 3.64 13.61
C GLU A 348 -23.74 3.33 15.09
N THR A 349 -22.80 3.70 15.99
CA THR A 349 -22.93 3.43 17.43
C THR A 349 -24.17 4.13 18.04
N VAL A 350 -24.42 5.37 17.64
CA VAL A 350 -25.60 6.12 18.14
C VAL A 350 -26.89 5.59 17.53
N MET A 351 -26.88 5.22 16.26
CA MET A 351 -28.02 4.59 15.60
C MET A 351 -28.40 3.28 16.29
N MET A 352 -27.46 2.41 16.60
CA MET A 352 -27.70 1.12 17.30
C MET A 352 -28.32 1.30 18.70
N LYS A 353 -28.05 2.41 19.38
CA LYS A 353 -28.64 2.71 20.71
C LYS A 353 -30.11 3.10 20.65
N ASN A 354 -30.65 3.41 19.48
CA ASN A 354 -32.04 3.77 19.28
C ASN A 354 -32.78 2.71 18.47
N PRO A 355 -33.63 1.87 19.09
CA PRO A 355 -34.30 0.76 18.43
C PRO A 355 -35.10 1.16 17.17
N ARG A 356 -35.77 2.32 17.21
CA ARG A 356 -36.57 2.81 16.05
C ARG A 356 -35.68 3.19 14.87
N ARG A 357 -34.55 3.84 15.14
CA ARG A 357 -33.58 4.20 14.10
C ARG A 357 -32.88 2.97 13.53
N LEU A 358 -32.53 2.03 14.39
CA LEU A 358 -31.90 0.76 13.98
C LEU A 358 -32.86 -0.02 13.07
N ASP A 359 -34.12 -0.19 13.46
CA ASP A 359 -35.12 -0.89 12.66
C ASP A 359 -35.33 -0.22 11.30
N PHE A 360 -35.45 1.11 11.28
CA PHE A 360 -35.55 1.88 10.04
C PHE A 360 -34.32 1.64 9.13
N TYR A 361 -33.11 1.70 9.68
CA TYR A 361 -31.89 1.53 8.92
C TYR A 361 -31.72 0.12 8.40
N LEU A 362 -32.01 -0.90 9.19
CA LEU A 362 -31.97 -2.31 8.78
C LEU A 362 -32.96 -2.61 7.65
N LYS A 363 -34.20 -2.11 7.75
CA LYS A 363 -35.23 -2.23 6.70
C LYS A 363 -34.79 -1.53 5.40
N MET A 364 -34.16 -0.36 5.53
CA MET A 364 -33.62 0.37 4.39
C MET A 364 -32.47 -0.40 3.72
N VAL A 365 -31.54 -0.94 4.49
CA VAL A 365 -30.45 -1.79 3.95
C VAL A 365 -31.04 -3.04 3.24
N LYS A 366 -32.04 -3.70 3.85
CA LYS A 366 -32.74 -4.81 3.22
C LYS A 366 -33.33 -4.42 1.86
N ARG A 367 -34.06 -3.30 1.80
CA ARG A 367 -34.63 -2.78 0.55
C ARG A 367 -33.56 -2.53 -0.52
N ILE A 368 -32.39 -2.04 -0.12
CA ILE A 368 -31.24 -1.87 -1.04
C ILE A 368 -30.78 -3.24 -1.54
N VAL A 369 -30.51 -4.18 -0.64
CA VAL A 369 -30.07 -5.54 -0.99
C VAL A 369 -31.07 -6.21 -1.93
N ASP A 370 -32.39 -6.10 -1.65
CA ASP A 370 -33.45 -6.61 -2.53
C ASP A 370 -33.35 -6.00 -3.94
N GLY A 371 -33.23 -4.67 -4.03
CA GLY A 371 -33.30 -3.96 -5.30
C GLY A 371 -32.02 -4.07 -6.16
N VAL A 372 -30.84 -4.16 -5.51
CA VAL A 372 -29.57 -4.16 -6.25
C VAL A 372 -28.92 -5.54 -6.38
N TYR A 373 -29.27 -6.49 -5.52
CA TYR A 373 -28.66 -7.81 -5.55
C TYR A 373 -29.65 -8.95 -5.72
N ILE A 374 -30.66 -9.07 -4.84
CA ILE A 374 -31.55 -10.22 -4.81
C ILE A 374 -32.41 -10.32 -6.08
N LYS A 375 -32.98 -9.19 -6.52
CA LYS A 375 -33.90 -9.13 -7.66
C LYS A 375 -33.37 -9.81 -8.93
N ASP A 376 -32.10 -9.58 -9.24
CA ASP A 376 -31.46 -10.04 -10.49
C ASP A 376 -30.27 -10.99 -10.20
N ARG A 377 -30.24 -11.59 -9.00
CA ARG A 377 -29.15 -12.48 -8.60
C ARG A 377 -29.14 -13.75 -9.44
N ILE A 378 -27.98 -14.12 -9.91
CA ILE A 378 -27.69 -15.43 -10.47
C ILE A 378 -26.88 -16.21 -9.43
N GLU A 379 -27.13 -17.50 -9.29
CA GLU A 379 -26.40 -18.37 -8.37
C GLU A 379 -24.88 -18.29 -8.59
N GLY A 380 -24.12 -18.27 -7.51
CA GLY A 380 -22.65 -18.09 -7.53
C GLY A 380 -22.18 -16.64 -7.60
N GLN A 381 -23.06 -15.67 -7.87
CA GLN A 381 -22.73 -14.25 -7.74
C GLN A 381 -22.71 -13.81 -6.27
N LYS A 382 -21.88 -12.85 -5.91
CA LYS A 382 -21.62 -12.41 -4.53
C LYS A 382 -21.91 -10.94 -4.30
N CYS A 383 -22.23 -10.63 -3.04
CA CYS A 383 -22.45 -9.27 -2.55
C CYS A 383 -21.57 -8.98 -1.32
N LEU A 384 -20.97 -7.79 -1.25
CA LEU A 384 -20.17 -7.32 -0.13
C LEU A 384 -20.78 -6.05 0.46
N LEU A 385 -21.14 -6.07 1.74
CA LEU A 385 -21.59 -4.90 2.48
C LEU A 385 -20.44 -4.38 3.35
N LEU A 386 -20.20 -3.07 3.31
CA LEU A 386 -19.10 -2.43 4.02
C LEU A 386 -19.62 -1.44 5.08
N CYS A 387 -19.38 -1.77 6.35
CA CYS A 387 -19.76 -1.01 7.54
C CYS A 387 -18.52 -0.37 8.20
N ALA A 388 -18.73 0.52 9.19
CA ALA A 388 -17.64 1.16 9.92
C ALA A 388 -17.27 0.41 11.22
N THR A 389 -18.21 -0.29 11.85
CA THR A 389 -18.01 -0.91 13.17
C THR A 389 -18.31 -2.41 13.14
N VAL A 390 -17.53 -3.18 13.95
CA VAL A 390 -17.72 -4.63 14.08
C VAL A 390 -19.07 -4.94 14.73
N ASN A 391 -19.49 -4.15 15.74
CA ASN A 391 -20.77 -4.35 16.40
C ASN A 391 -21.95 -4.21 15.44
N PHE A 392 -21.89 -3.25 14.51
CA PHE A 392 -22.95 -3.11 13.50
C PHE A 392 -22.91 -4.24 12.46
N ILE A 393 -21.72 -4.73 12.12
CA ILE A 393 -21.56 -5.91 11.26
C ILE A 393 -22.30 -7.10 11.87
N ASP A 394 -22.17 -7.36 13.17
CA ASP A 394 -22.82 -8.47 13.84
C ASP A 394 -24.35 -8.35 13.77
N VAL A 395 -24.89 -7.18 14.15
CA VAL A 395 -26.33 -6.89 14.11
C VAL A 395 -26.89 -7.03 12.69
N LEU A 396 -26.20 -6.47 11.69
CA LEU A 396 -26.63 -6.52 10.31
C LEU A 396 -26.56 -7.94 9.73
N THR A 397 -25.50 -8.69 10.06
CA THR A 397 -25.36 -10.10 9.63
C THR A 397 -26.50 -10.95 10.15
N ASP A 398 -26.81 -10.84 11.45
CA ASP A 398 -27.89 -11.60 12.08
C ASP A 398 -29.28 -11.21 11.52
N TYR A 399 -29.46 -9.93 11.23
CA TYR A 399 -30.68 -9.45 10.58
C TYR A 399 -30.84 -10.04 9.16
N LEU A 400 -29.78 -9.96 8.34
CA LEU A 400 -29.84 -10.47 6.95
C LEU A 400 -30.01 -11.98 6.89
N LYS A 401 -29.39 -12.76 7.80
CA LYS A 401 -29.63 -14.22 7.91
C LYS A 401 -31.10 -14.56 8.14
N LYS A 402 -31.79 -13.78 8.97
CA LYS A 402 -33.25 -13.96 9.21
C LYS A 402 -34.08 -13.60 7.99
N GLN A 403 -33.62 -12.61 7.19
CA GLN A 403 -34.36 -12.17 5.99
C GLN A 403 -34.14 -13.09 4.77
N TYR A 404 -32.99 -13.78 4.70
CA TYR A 404 -32.59 -14.61 3.55
C TYR A 404 -32.03 -15.94 4.06
N PRO A 405 -32.89 -16.84 4.60
CA PRO A 405 -32.48 -18.11 5.22
C PRO A 405 -31.76 -19.05 4.24
N ASP A 406 -32.07 -18.95 2.95
CA ASP A 406 -31.50 -19.81 1.90
C ASP A 406 -30.11 -19.35 1.41
N LEU A 407 -29.62 -18.20 1.89
CA LEU A 407 -28.33 -17.64 1.46
C LEU A 407 -27.24 -17.86 2.52
N GLN A 408 -26.03 -18.11 2.06
CA GLN A 408 -24.86 -18.15 2.93
C GLN A 408 -24.40 -16.72 3.24
N ILE A 409 -24.74 -16.25 4.43
CA ILE A 409 -24.45 -14.89 4.89
C ILE A 409 -23.52 -14.95 6.10
N ASN A 410 -22.33 -14.35 6.02
CA ASN A 410 -21.42 -14.31 7.15
C ASN A 410 -20.67 -12.97 7.23
N ARG A 411 -20.17 -12.71 8.44
CA ARG A 411 -19.26 -11.60 8.68
C ARG A 411 -17.83 -11.95 8.30
N HIS A 412 -17.05 -10.94 7.91
CA HIS A 412 -15.61 -11.03 7.75
C HIS A 412 -14.94 -9.82 8.41
N VAL A 413 -14.16 -10.08 9.46
CA VAL A 413 -13.41 -9.06 10.21
C VAL A 413 -11.95 -9.46 10.33
N SER A 414 -11.09 -8.57 10.83
CA SER A 414 -9.66 -8.84 10.99
C SER A 414 -9.43 -10.15 11.76
N GLY A 415 -8.60 -11.03 11.20
CA GLY A 415 -8.34 -12.38 11.74
C GLY A 415 -9.32 -13.46 11.27
N SER A 416 -10.35 -13.14 10.47
CA SER A 416 -11.24 -14.16 9.90
C SER A 416 -10.52 -14.93 8.77
N PRO A 417 -10.76 -16.26 8.64
CA PRO A 417 -10.23 -17.05 7.54
C PRO A 417 -10.68 -16.49 6.18
N TYR A 418 -9.75 -16.42 5.24
CA TYR A 418 -9.99 -15.88 3.90
C TYR A 418 -10.99 -16.71 3.09
N ASP A 419 -10.98 -18.03 3.27
CA ASP A 419 -11.82 -18.95 2.51
C ASP A 419 -13.33 -18.68 2.68
N ARG A 420 -13.73 -18.11 3.83
CA ARG A 420 -15.12 -17.71 4.06
C ARG A 420 -15.62 -16.65 3.07
N LEU A 421 -14.73 -15.77 2.58
CA LEU A 421 -15.11 -14.81 1.54
C LEU A 421 -15.44 -15.47 0.20
N MET A 422 -14.89 -16.66 -0.04
CA MET A 422 -15.07 -17.40 -1.28
C MET A 422 -16.33 -18.27 -1.30
N THR A 423 -16.91 -18.56 -0.13
CA THR A 423 -18.10 -19.42 -0.03
C THR A 423 -19.40 -18.64 0.16
N ASN A 424 -19.36 -17.45 0.76
CA ASN A 424 -20.54 -16.67 1.08
C ASN A 424 -21.23 -16.07 -0.16
N ASP A 425 -22.57 -16.03 -0.15
CA ASP A 425 -23.38 -15.23 -1.08
C ASP A 425 -23.33 -13.75 -0.71
N ILE A 426 -23.49 -13.47 0.59
CA ILE A 426 -23.39 -12.10 1.14
C ILE A 426 -22.36 -12.09 2.25
N THR A 427 -21.40 -11.18 2.14
CA THR A 427 -20.41 -10.92 3.20
C THR A 427 -20.59 -9.53 3.77
N VAL A 428 -20.62 -9.41 5.11
CA VAL A 428 -20.64 -8.12 5.81
C VAL A 428 -19.27 -7.89 6.47
N SER A 429 -18.64 -6.74 6.17
CA SER A 429 -17.25 -6.49 6.56
C SER A 429 -17.01 -4.99 6.83
N THR A 430 -15.79 -4.64 7.28
CA THR A 430 -15.31 -3.25 7.24
C THR A 430 -14.46 -3.01 5.98
N ILE A 431 -14.29 -1.74 5.60
CA ILE A 431 -13.38 -1.37 4.51
C ILE A 431 -11.96 -1.90 4.78
N LYS A 432 -11.50 -1.86 6.04
CA LYS A 432 -10.16 -2.33 6.43
C LYS A 432 -10.04 -3.85 6.47
N SER A 433 -11.04 -4.54 7.02
CA SER A 433 -10.99 -6.01 7.21
C SER A 433 -11.15 -6.78 5.91
N SER A 434 -11.98 -6.28 4.98
CA SER A 434 -12.05 -6.85 3.65
C SER A 434 -10.74 -6.69 2.87
N GLY A 435 -9.75 -6.00 3.45
CA GLY A 435 -8.35 -5.94 3.06
C GLY A 435 -8.07 -5.25 1.71
N THR A 436 -6.91 -4.64 1.56
CA THR A 436 -6.29 -4.41 0.25
C THR A 436 -5.76 -5.77 -0.24
N GLY A 437 -5.91 -6.07 -1.54
CA GLY A 437 -5.38 -7.32 -2.13
C GLY A 437 -6.33 -8.52 -2.10
N VAL A 438 -7.49 -8.45 -1.43
CA VAL A 438 -8.47 -9.54 -1.44
C VAL A 438 -9.25 -9.55 -2.76
N ASP A 439 -9.14 -10.63 -3.53
CA ASP A 439 -9.92 -10.87 -4.74
C ASP A 439 -11.12 -11.79 -4.43
N ILE A 440 -12.32 -11.21 -4.38
CA ILE A 440 -13.56 -11.98 -4.20
C ILE A 440 -14.08 -12.35 -5.59
N ARG A 441 -13.88 -13.62 -5.99
CA ARG A 441 -14.36 -14.11 -7.28
C ARG A 441 -15.88 -13.95 -7.38
N ASN A 442 -16.36 -13.54 -8.54
CA ASN A 442 -17.79 -13.36 -8.83
C ASN A 442 -18.47 -12.25 -7.99
N LEU A 443 -17.72 -11.29 -7.46
CA LEU A 443 -18.29 -10.15 -6.74
C LEU A 443 -19.05 -9.24 -7.71
N ARG A 444 -20.37 -9.29 -7.67
CA ARG A 444 -21.26 -8.49 -8.52
C ARG A 444 -21.60 -7.14 -7.91
N GLU A 445 -21.83 -7.11 -6.60
CA GLU A 445 -22.32 -5.93 -5.90
C GLU A 445 -21.43 -5.60 -4.69
N VAL A 446 -21.05 -4.34 -4.56
CA VAL A 446 -20.50 -3.78 -3.31
C VAL A 446 -21.47 -2.72 -2.82
N ILE A 447 -21.96 -2.88 -1.59
CA ILE A 447 -22.84 -1.90 -0.93
C ILE A 447 -22.03 -1.20 0.16
N LEU A 448 -21.67 0.06 -0.06
CA LEU A 448 -20.92 0.87 0.88
C LEU A 448 -21.88 1.63 1.80
N LEU A 449 -22.04 1.12 3.02
CA LEU A 449 -22.87 1.73 4.07
C LEU A 449 -22.10 2.84 4.79
N GLN A 450 -20.78 2.70 4.89
CA GLN A 450 -19.90 3.70 5.51
C GLN A 450 -19.67 4.91 4.59
N ALA A 451 -20.07 6.11 5.04
CA ALA A 451 -19.70 7.34 4.35
C ALA A 451 -18.22 7.68 4.59
N THR A 452 -17.43 7.75 3.53
CA THR A 452 -16.00 8.08 3.54
C THR A 452 -15.67 9.10 2.46
N ASP A 453 -14.72 10.01 2.76
CA ASP A 453 -14.16 10.99 1.82
C ASP A 453 -12.80 10.56 1.25
N SER A 454 -12.27 9.44 1.72
CA SER A 454 -10.97 8.93 1.30
C SER A 454 -10.98 8.53 -0.18
N LYS A 455 -10.19 9.22 -1.00
CA LYS A 455 -9.96 8.85 -2.41
C LYS A 455 -9.34 7.45 -2.51
N LYS A 456 -8.36 7.16 -1.65
CA LYS A 456 -7.70 5.86 -1.58
C LYS A 456 -8.71 4.74 -1.34
N ASP A 457 -9.53 4.85 -0.27
CA ASP A 457 -10.53 3.83 0.05
C ASP A 457 -11.57 3.68 -1.08
N SER A 458 -12.01 4.81 -1.65
CA SER A 458 -12.99 4.81 -2.75
C SER A 458 -12.48 4.05 -3.97
N ILE A 459 -11.24 4.27 -4.39
CA ILE A 459 -10.63 3.57 -5.53
C ILE A 459 -10.32 2.11 -5.20
N GLN A 460 -9.89 1.81 -3.97
CA GLN A 460 -9.67 0.41 -3.55
C GLN A 460 -10.96 -0.40 -3.50
N ILE A 461 -12.06 0.21 -3.03
CA ILE A 461 -13.39 -0.42 -3.03
C ILE A 461 -13.84 -0.68 -4.47
N LEU A 462 -13.73 0.32 -5.36
CA LEU A 462 -14.03 0.17 -6.77
C LEU A 462 -13.22 -0.97 -7.41
N GLY A 463 -11.93 -1.03 -7.09
CA GLY A 463 -11.00 -2.03 -7.60
C GLY A 463 -11.27 -3.47 -7.12
N ARG A 464 -12.20 -3.73 -6.19
CA ARG A 464 -12.64 -5.09 -5.81
C ARG A 464 -13.58 -5.70 -6.82
N LEU A 465 -14.36 -4.86 -7.48
CA LEU A 465 -15.25 -5.29 -8.54
C LEU A 465 -14.41 -5.65 -9.77
N ARG A 466 -14.64 -6.85 -10.31
CA ARG A 466 -13.97 -7.38 -11.49
C ARG A 466 -15.00 -7.67 -12.56
N PRO A 467 -14.63 -7.69 -13.85
CA PRO A 467 -15.47 -8.29 -14.86
C PRO A 467 -15.85 -9.72 -14.45
N LEU A 468 -17.11 -10.05 -14.53
CA LEU A 468 -17.64 -11.37 -14.14
C LEU A 468 -17.41 -12.35 -15.29
N LYS A 469 -16.36 -13.19 -15.18
CA LYS A 469 -15.96 -14.10 -16.27
C LYS A 469 -17.09 -15.05 -16.72
N ASN A 470 -17.87 -15.53 -15.76
CA ASN A 470 -18.97 -16.46 -16.02
C ASN A 470 -20.25 -15.74 -16.51
N TRP A 471 -20.33 -14.44 -16.39
CA TRP A 471 -21.48 -13.62 -16.78
C TRP A 471 -20.99 -12.31 -17.41
N PRO A 472 -20.43 -12.35 -18.64
CA PRO A 472 -19.78 -11.19 -19.27
C PRO A 472 -20.74 -10.01 -19.50
N ASP A 473 -22.04 -10.28 -19.67
CA ASP A 473 -23.07 -9.25 -19.87
C ASP A 473 -23.52 -8.57 -18.58
N VAL A 474 -23.15 -9.12 -17.41
CA VAL A 474 -23.51 -8.56 -16.10
C VAL A 474 -22.45 -7.55 -15.67
N ILE A 475 -22.87 -6.29 -15.56
CA ILE A 475 -21.99 -5.19 -15.15
C ILE A 475 -21.89 -5.15 -13.63
N PRO A 476 -20.70 -5.28 -13.04
CA PRO A 476 -20.49 -5.12 -11.60
C PRO A 476 -20.88 -3.71 -11.14
N ARG A 477 -21.33 -3.60 -9.87
CA ARG A 477 -21.88 -2.35 -9.37
C ARG A 477 -21.38 -2.00 -7.97
N LEU A 478 -21.11 -0.72 -7.76
CA LEU A 478 -20.90 -0.11 -6.46
C LEU A 478 -22.10 0.75 -6.09
N THR A 479 -22.78 0.39 -5.00
CA THR A 479 -23.87 1.18 -4.42
C THR A 479 -23.39 1.83 -3.13
N PHE A 480 -23.59 3.14 -2.93
CA PHE A 480 -23.25 3.83 -1.69
C PHE A 480 -24.41 4.70 -1.17
N MET A 481 -24.46 4.87 0.14
CA MET A 481 -25.57 5.57 0.80
C MET A 481 -25.23 7.02 1.14
N VAL A 482 -26.22 7.91 0.98
CA VAL A 482 -26.10 9.34 1.24
C VAL A 482 -27.30 9.83 2.04
N CYS A 483 -27.11 10.16 3.31
CA CYS A 483 -28.14 10.81 4.11
C CYS A 483 -28.17 12.31 3.80
N ASN A 484 -29.30 12.80 3.28
CA ASN A 484 -29.49 14.22 2.91
C ASN A 484 -29.40 15.18 4.12
N ASN A 485 -29.71 14.69 5.32
CA ASN A 485 -29.67 15.47 6.55
C ASN A 485 -28.26 15.57 7.16
N ILE A 486 -27.25 14.91 6.55
CA ILE A 486 -25.85 14.98 6.98
C ILE A 486 -25.02 15.69 5.89
N PRO A 487 -24.63 16.97 6.11
CA PRO A 487 -23.88 17.75 5.10
C PRO A 487 -22.59 17.07 4.63
N HIS A 488 -21.92 16.30 5.51
CA HIS A 488 -20.72 15.54 5.17
C HIS A 488 -21.01 14.46 4.15
N HIS A 489 -22.14 13.75 4.23
CA HIS A 489 -22.50 12.72 3.24
C HIS A 489 -22.70 13.35 1.86
N CYS A 490 -23.37 14.49 1.77
CA CYS A 490 -23.59 15.21 0.51
C CYS A 490 -22.26 15.68 -0.11
N ARG A 491 -21.34 16.19 0.73
CA ARG A 491 -19.99 16.59 0.29
C ARG A 491 -19.19 15.37 -0.19
N TYR A 492 -19.20 14.28 0.55
CA TYR A 492 -18.47 13.05 0.19
C TYR A 492 -19.00 12.41 -1.09
N ALA A 493 -20.31 12.51 -1.34
CA ALA A 493 -20.89 12.06 -2.60
C ALA A 493 -20.36 12.87 -3.79
N ARG A 494 -20.32 14.20 -3.69
CA ARG A 494 -19.72 15.06 -4.74
C ARG A 494 -18.24 14.77 -4.95
N ASN A 495 -17.48 14.56 -3.87
CA ASN A 495 -16.06 14.19 -4.00
C ASN A 495 -15.87 12.83 -4.69
N LYS A 496 -16.79 11.87 -4.48
CA LYS A 496 -16.77 10.57 -5.18
C LYS A 496 -16.96 10.70 -6.69
N GLU A 497 -17.75 11.67 -7.15
CA GLU A 497 -17.87 11.95 -8.59
C GLU A 497 -16.50 12.27 -9.19
N ASN A 498 -15.72 13.13 -8.52
CA ASN A 498 -14.36 13.45 -8.95
C ASN A 498 -13.40 12.25 -8.82
N HIS A 499 -13.52 11.44 -7.76
CA HIS A 499 -12.68 10.27 -7.55
C HIS A 499 -12.90 9.19 -8.62
N PHE A 500 -14.12 9.06 -9.12
CA PHE A 500 -14.54 8.03 -10.07
C PHE A 500 -14.55 8.50 -11.53
N MET A 501 -14.33 9.80 -11.77
CA MET A 501 -14.27 10.36 -13.13
C MET A 501 -13.26 9.59 -13.99
N GLY A 502 -13.70 9.14 -15.15
CA GLY A 502 -12.90 8.33 -16.08
C GLY A 502 -12.60 6.89 -15.60
N LYS A 503 -13.17 6.44 -14.47
CA LYS A 503 -12.91 5.12 -13.88
C LYS A 503 -14.15 4.23 -13.83
N THR A 504 -15.31 4.75 -14.14
CA THR A 504 -16.58 4.05 -14.08
C THR A 504 -17.34 4.19 -15.39
N LYS A 505 -18.10 3.15 -15.76
CA LYS A 505 -18.95 3.16 -16.96
C LYS A 505 -20.07 4.19 -16.82
N SER A 506 -20.66 4.27 -15.65
CA SER A 506 -21.68 5.27 -15.32
C SER A 506 -21.68 5.56 -13.81
N MET A 507 -22.09 6.77 -13.45
CA MET A 507 -22.42 7.14 -12.07
C MET A 507 -23.71 7.92 -12.05
N ARG A 508 -24.64 7.56 -11.15
CA ARG A 508 -25.92 8.23 -11.00
C ARG A 508 -26.36 8.30 -9.55
N MET A 509 -27.09 9.36 -9.20
CA MET A 509 -27.72 9.51 -7.90
C MET A 509 -29.23 9.20 -8.03
N MET A 510 -29.75 8.43 -7.08
CA MET A 510 -31.17 8.02 -7.06
C MET A 510 -31.72 8.23 -5.64
N ARG A 511 -33.02 8.47 -5.54
CA ARG A 511 -33.74 8.47 -4.25
C ARG A 511 -34.14 7.02 -3.91
N LEU A 512 -33.97 6.68 -2.64
CA LEU A 512 -34.34 5.37 -2.10
C LEU A 512 -35.84 5.30 -1.79
#